data_788221b3c84082387f619ca4059fc72f
#
_entry.id   788221b3c84082387f619ca4059fc72f
#
_cell.length_a   1.000
_cell.length_b   1.000
_cell.length_c   1.000
_cell.angle_alpha   90.00
_cell.angle_beta   90.00
_cell.angle_gamma   90.00
#
_symmetry.space_group_name_H-M   'P 1'
#
loop_
_entity.id
_entity.type
_entity.pdbx_description
1 polymer ?
#
loop_
_entity_poly.entity_id
_entity_poly.type
_entity_poly.pdbx_seq_one_letter_code
_entity_poly.pdbx_strand_id
1 'polypeptide(L)'
;MTQTYNPASWELLIPPYKGHLVDLLVEGGEREALTAHASKLPSVQLSFRAQCDLELLATGAFSPLSSFMNKADYESVLDEMRLADGTLFPIPVTLPVGDDADVRTGEEIALRSAKFELLGVMKVEEIYEWDFEREAKAVCGATDTSHPLAAEMHSWGRRYISGPIRMLNLPAHHDFTELRLTPAETRARLKELGNSNVVAFQTRNPMHRAHEELTKRAAEKIKGTLLLHPVVGKTKPGDVDHYTRVRCYKALFENYYDKDSTVLSLLSLAMRMAGPREALWHAIIRRNYGANHFIIGRDHASPGTSSDGTPLYGPYDAQALVEKYSDEIGVKLCLSSEMVYLPDEDRYEETGKLNGGSKTLFISGTQVRQEYLNKGRLLPAWYTRKEVAEILSAVYPPKRRQGFCIWFTGLSGAGKSTIGEVLIELLAQYGRQASVLDGDVVRTHLSKGLGFSKEDRDTNIRRIGFVTSEIVRHHGAVISAAISPYQSTRDEIRNMVGSEKFILVYVNTPLEECERRDTKGLYAKARRNELKGFTGIDDPYEAPTDADLVLETSNCPPEENARRIVDHLIEKGFIDPTGAGRETLNATAGALF
;
A
#
# COMPACT_ATOMS: atom_id res chain seq x y z
N MET A 1 -2.88 9.65 -36.24
CA MET A 1 -3.77 10.83 -36.25
C MET A 1 -4.54 10.76 -34.94
N THR A 2 -4.31 11.69 -34.02
CA THR A 2 -5.05 11.80 -32.77
C THR A 2 -6.51 12.05 -33.10
N GLN A 3 -7.41 11.16 -32.71
CA GLN A 3 -8.86 11.43 -32.79
C GLN A 3 -9.16 12.61 -31.88
N THR A 4 -9.44 13.77 -32.49
CA THR A 4 -9.96 14.92 -31.77
C THR A 4 -11.45 14.70 -31.50
N TYR A 5 -11.81 14.41 -30.26
CA TYR A 5 -13.21 14.44 -29.81
C TYR A 5 -13.82 15.80 -30.14
N ASN A 6 -15.00 15.77 -30.74
CA ASN A 6 -15.73 16.96 -31.21
C ASN A 6 -16.01 17.94 -30.06
N PRO A 7 -15.59 19.22 -30.14
CA PRO A 7 -15.81 20.23 -29.11
C PRO A 7 -17.28 20.47 -28.72
N ALA A 8 -18.24 20.19 -29.60
CA ALA A 8 -19.67 20.31 -29.34
C ALA A 8 -20.21 19.32 -28.26
N SER A 9 -19.39 18.35 -27.83
CA SER A 9 -19.80 17.36 -26.81
C SER A 9 -19.61 17.83 -25.36
N TRP A 10 -18.95 18.97 -25.11
CA TRP A 10 -18.61 19.45 -23.75
C TRP A 10 -19.54 20.54 -23.21
N GLU A 11 -20.60 20.90 -23.91
CA GLU A 11 -21.43 22.09 -23.60
C GLU A 11 -22.01 22.15 -22.19
N LEU A 12 -22.15 21.01 -21.48
CA LEU A 12 -22.70 20.98 -20.13
C LEU A 12 -21.61 21.01 -19.03
N LEU A 13 -20.52 20.28 -19.21
CA LEU A 13 -19.47 20.14 -18.20
C LEU A 13 -18.31 21.07 -18.48
N ILE A 14 -17.52 21.39 -17.45
CA ILE A 14 -16.26 22.11 -17.66
C ILE A 14 -15.42 21.38 -18.72
N PRO A 15 -14.82 22.07 -19.73
CA PRO A 15 -13.94 21.45 -20.69
C PRO A 15 -12.75 20.74 -20.00
N PRO A 16 -12.20 19.67 -20.56
CA PRO A 16 -10.95 19.08 -20.07
C PRO A 16 -9.87 20.14 -19.94
N TYR A 17 -8.85 19.86 -19.12
CA TYR A 17 -7.75 20.80 -18.98
C TYR A 17 -7.05 20.99 -20.32
N LYS A 18 -6.83 22.25 -20.74
CA LYS A 18 -6.37 22.65 -22.08
C LYS A 18 -7.30 22.24 -23.24
N GLY A 19 -8.55 21.92 -22.97
CA GLY A 19 -9.62 21.83 -23.98
C GLY A 19 -9.87 20.47 -24.61
N HIS A 20 -8.99 19.48 -24.41
CA HIS A 20 -9.17 18.14 -24.99
C HIS A 20 -8.67 17.03 -24.05
N LEU A 21 -9.22 15.83 -24.22
CA LEU A 21 -8.67 14.61 -23.63
C LEU A 21 -7.68 13.96 -24.62
N VAL A 22 -6.53 13.59 -24.11
CA VAL A 22 -5.58 12.75 -24.85
C VAL A 22 -6.15 11.34 -24.95
N ASP A 23 -6.05 10.73 -26.12
CA ASP A 23 -6.37 9.32 -26.34
C ASP A 23 -5.21 8.71 -27.15
N LEU A 24 -4.56 7.72 -26.56
CA LEU A 24 -3.40 7.04 -27.16
C LEU A 24 -3.77 5.65 -27.68
N LEU A 25 -5.02 5.22 -27.55
CA LEU A 25 -5.45 3.91 -27.99
C LEU A 25 -5.53 3.87 -29.53
N VAL A 26 -4.95 2.83 -30.12
CA VAL A 26 -5.04 2.56 -31.54
C VAL A 26 -6.12 1.50 -31.80
N GLU A 27 -6.85 1.66 -32.91
CA GLU A 27 -7.97 0.80 -33.27
C GLU A 27 -7.82 0.18 -34.67
N GLY A 28 -8.67 -0.80 -34.97
CA GLY A 28 -8.80 -1.38 -36.30
C GLY A 28 -7.51 -1.99 -36.87
N GLY A 29 -7.27 -1.80 -38.17
CA GLY A 29 -6.10 -2.36 -38.84
C GLY A 29 -4.75 -1.82 -38.35
N GLU A 30 -4.70 -0.60 -37.82
CA GLU A 30 -3.49 -0.05 -37.20
C GLU A 30 -3.10 -0.86 -35.94
N ARG A 31 -4.08 -1.27 -35.12
CA ARG A 31 -3.86 -2.10 -33.94
C ARG A 31 -3.28 -3.47 -34.30
N GLU A 32 -3.80 -4.12 -35.35
CA GLU A 32 -3.30 -5.42 -35.80
C GLU A 32 -1.85 -5.32 -36.29
N ALA A 33 -1.57 -4.33 -37.12
CA ALA A 33 -0.23 -4.09 -37.65
C ALA A 33 0.77 -3.77 -36.52
N LEU A 34 0.37 -2.91 -35.57
CA LEU A 34 1.22 -2.53 -34.45
C LEU A 34 1.46 -3.72 -33.48
N THR A 35 0.47 -4.59 -33.28
CA THR A 35 0.62 -5.81 -32.47
C THR A 35 1.66 -6.76 -33.08
N ALA A 36 1.57 -7.00 -34.40
CA ALA A 36 2.55 -7.83 -35.12
C ALA A 36 3.95 -7.22 -35.10
N HIS A 37 4.06 -5.90 -35.16
CA HIS A 37 5.32 -5.18 -35.06
C HIS A 37 5.90 -5.27 -33.64
N ALA A 38 5.12 -4.98 -32.62
CA ALA A 38 5.53 -4.96 -31.21
C ALA A 38 6.07 -6.31 -30.72
N SER A 39 5.63 -7.42 -31.32
CA SER A 39 6.13 -8.76 -30.96
C SER A 39 7.63 -8.97 -31.28
N LYS A 40 8.21 -8.13 -32.13
CA LYS A 40 9.60 -8.21 -32.59
C LYS A 40 10.51 -7.17 -31.92
N LEU A 41 9.93 -6.25 -31.15
CA LEU A 41 10.66 -5.15 -30.52
C LEU A 41 11.30 -5.60 -29.18
N PRO A 42 12.43 -4.97 -28.81
CA PRO A 42 12.88 -5.04 -27.44
C PRO A 42 11.79 -4.53 -26.50
N SER A 43 11.73 -5.05 -25.29
CA SER A 43 10.65 -4.70 -24.39
C SER A 43 11.14 -4.13 -23.06
N VAL A 44 10.39 -3.17 -22.53
CA VAL A 44 10.54 -2.65 -21.17
C VAL A 44 9.36 -3.14 -20.33
N GLN A 45 9.68 -3.82 -19.24
CA GLN A 45 8.69 -4.23 -18.25
C GLN A 45 8.42 -3.07 -17.30
N LEU A 46 7.16 -2.67 -17.21
CA LEU A 46 6.73 -1.54 -16.38
C LEU A 46 6.57 -1.94 -14.93
N SER A 47 7.01 -1.07 -14.03
CA SER A 47 6.62 -1.14 -12.63
C SER A 47 5.11 -0.93 -12.48
N PHE A 48 4.53 -1.31 -11.34
CA PHE A 48 3.10 -1.07 -11.09
C PHE A 48 2.73 0.42 -11.15
N ARG A 49 3.62 1.32 -10.69
CA ARG A 49 3.45 2.76 -10.83
C ARG A 49 3.42 3.20 -12.28
N ALA A 50 4.43 2.80 -13.06
CA ALA A 50 4.53 3.16 -14.46
C ALA A 50 3.34 2.62 -15.29
N GLN A 51 2.81 1.46 -14.90
CA GLN A 51 1.60 0.90 -15.51
C GLN A 51 0.36 1.76 -15.19
N CYS A 52 0.18 2.19 -13.94
CA CYS A 52 -0.89 3.13 -13.57
C CYS A 52 -0.76 4.45 -14.32
N ASP A 53 0.45 4.99 -14.42
CA ASP A 53 0.71 6.26 -15.11
C ASP A 53 0.42 6.12 -16.61
N LEU A 54 0.84 5.02 -17.23
CA LEU A 54 0.58 4.75 -18.64
C LEU A 54 -0.93 4.64 -18.93
N GLU A 55 -1.70 3.98 -18.07
CA GLU A 55 -3.16 3.88 -18.20
C GLU A 55 -3.82 5.28 -18.17
N LEU A 56 -3.39 6.13 -17.24
CA LEU A 56 -3.95 7.47 -17.08
C LEU A 56 -3.47 8.47 -18.16
N LEU A 57 -2.27 8.29 -18.70
CA LEU A 57 -1.82 8.97 -19.90
C LEU A 57 -2.68 8.58 -21.10
N ALA A 58 -2.84 7.28 -21.33
CA ALA A 58 -3.52 6.73 -22.49
C ALA A 58 -5.00 7.12 -22.59
N THR A 59 -5.67 7.26 -21.44
CA THR A 59 -7.11 7.58 -21.37
C THR A 59 -7.41 9.07 -21.18
N GLY A 60 -6.37 9.90 -21.11
CA GLY A 60 -6.50 11.36 -21.00
C GLY A 60 -6.73 11.89 -19.58
N ALA A 61 -6.58 11.06 -18.55
CA ALA A 61 -6.66 11.53 -17.17
C ALA A 61 -5.55 12.55 -16.84
N PHE A 62 -4.39 12.44 -17.49
CA PHE A 62 -3.26 13.35 -17.36
C PHE A 62 -3.19 14.41 -18.46
N SER A 63 -4.26 14.59 -19.24
CA SER A 63 -4.28 15.65 -20.26
C SER A 63 -3.86 17.00 -19.68
N PRO A 64 -3.04 17.79 -20.40
CA PRO A 64 -2.68 17.62 -21.82
C PRO A 64 -1.44 16.72 -22.07
N LEU A 65 -0.86 16.11 -21.02
CA LEU A 65 0.32 15.27 -21.18
C LEU A 65 -0.03 14.01 -21.99
N SER A 66 0.73 13.75 -23.08
CA SER A 66 0.50 12.65 -24.03
C SER A 66 1.61 11.58 -24.03
N SER A 67 2.64 11.78 -23.20
CA SER A 67 3.76 10.84 -23.05
C SER A 67 4.37 10.98 -21.66
N PHE A 68 5.26 10.09 -21.28
CA PHE A 68 6.17 10.35 -20.18
C PHE A 68 7.04 11.57 -20.52
N MET A 69 7.31 12.40 -19.51
CA MET A 69 7.98 13.69 -19.70
C MET A 69 9.37 13.55 -20.31
N ASN A 70 9.67 14.42 -21.28
CA ASN A 70 11.01 14.66 -21.72
C ASN A 70 11.80 15.46 -20.67
N LYS A 71 13.10 15.63 -20.90
CA LYS A 71 13.98 16.32 -19.94
C LYS A 71 13.54 17.76 -19.67
N ALA A 72 13.13 18.50 -20.73
CA ALA A 72 12.73 19.90 -20.60
C ALA A 72 11.46 20.04 -19.74
N ASP A 73 10.44 19.22 -19.97
CA ASP A 73 9.23 19.20 -19.16
C ASP A 73 9.53 18.78 -17.74
N TYR A 74 10.34 17.72 -17.57
CA TYR A 74 10.73 17.22 -16.25
C TYR A 74 11.43 18.29 -15.40
N GLU A 75 12.45 18.94 -15.93
CA GLU A 75 13.20 19.98 -15.22
C GLU A 75 12.31 21.18 -14.87
N SER A 76 11.50 21.64 -15.82
CA SER A 76 10.55 22.74 -15.62
C SER A 76 9.50 22.40 -14.55
N VAL A 77 8.99 21.16 -14.54
CA VAL A 77 8.03 20.70 -13.53
C VAL A 77 8.66 20.67 -12.13
N LEU A 78 9.91 20.25 -12.01
CA LEU A 78 10.59 20.28 -10.71
C LEU A 78 10.74 21.69 -10.17
N ASP A 79 11.15 22.63 -11.02
CA ASP A 79 11.49 23.98 -10.61
C ASP A 79 10.25 24.89 -10.49
N GLU A 80 9.32 24.81 -11.44
CA GLU A 80 8.22 25.78 -11.60
C GLU A 80 6.82 25.15 -11.49
N MET A 81 6.68 23.83 -11.33
CA MET A 81 5.41 23.10 -11.42
C MET A 81 4.71 23.29 -12.78
N ARG A 82 5.46 23.48 -13.87
CA ARG A 82 4.95 23.70 -15.21
C ARG A 82 5.67 22.86 -16.25
N LEU A 83 4.96 22.44 -17.28
CA LEU A 83 5.60 21.91 -18.48
C LEU A 83 6.45 23.01 -19.16
N ALA A 84 7.34 22.64 -20.05
CA ALA A 84 8.22 23.58 -20.75
C ALA A 84 7.46 24.64 -21.58
N ASP A 85 6.22 24.35 -21.98
CA ASP A 85 5.33 25.30 -22.65
C ASP A 85 4.61 26.28 -21.69
N GLY A 86 4.90 26.22 -20.39
CA GLY A 86 4.30 27.03 -19.35
C GLY A 86 2.97 26.48 -18.79
N THR A 87 2.48 25.34 -19.27
CA THR A 87 1.26 24.72 -18.75
C THR A 87 1.46 24.24 -17.33
N LEU A 88 0.59 24.63 -16.40
CA LEU A 88 0.66 24.20 -15.02
C LEU A 88 0.46 22.68 -14.90
N PHE A 89 1.48 22.00 -14.40
CA PHE A 89 1.50 20.55 -14.19
C PHE A 89 2.48 20.23 -13.04
N PRO A 90 2.01 20.01 -11.80
CA PRO A 90 2.85 20.12 -10.60
C PRO A 90 3.66 18.87 -10.24
N ILE A 91 3.41 17.72 -10.89
CA ILE A 91 4.03 16.43 -10.56
C ILE A 91 4.71 15.84 -11.79
N PRO A 92 5.96 15.39 -11.70
CA PRO A 92 6.60 14.69 -12.80
C PRO A 92 5.94 13.33 -13.05
N VAL A 93 5.72 13.02 -14.32
CA VAL A 93 5.24 11.71 -14.81
C VAL A 93 6.33 11.15 -15.72
N THR A 94 7.15 10.26 -15.18
CA THR A 94 8.39 9.79 -15.81
C THR A 94 8.42 8.27 -15.91
N LEU A 95 9.21 7.74 -16.82
CA LEU A 95 9.41 6.30 -17.00
C LEU A 95 10.88 5.93 -16.71
N PRO A 96 11.17 5.43 -15.48
CA PRO A 96 12.49 4.92 -15.15
C PRO A 96 12.76 3.58 -15.85
N VAL A 97 13.99 3.41 -16.32
CA VAL A 97 14.49 2.14 -16.87
C VAL A 97 15.75 1.70 -16.14
N GLY A 98 15.95 0.40 -16.05
CA GLY A 98 17.14 -0.18 -15.45
C GLY A 98 18.42 0.24 -16.17
N ASP A 99 19.53 0.25 -15.47
CA ASP A 99 20.83 0.65 -16.04
C ASP A 99 21.30 -0.33 -17.12
N ASP A 100 20.82 -1.58 -17.06
CA ASP A 100 21.08 -2.67 -18.00
C ASP A 100 20.05 -2.74 -19.15
N ALA A 101 19.03 -1.88 -19.18
CA ALA A 101 18.02 -1.90 -20.22
C ALA A 101 18.63 -1.53 -21.59
N ASP A 102 18.46 -2.40 -22.59
CA ASP A 102 18.86 -2.15 -23.99
C ASP A 102 17.83 -1.25 -24.68
N VAL A 103 17.94 0.04 -24.41
CA VAL A 103 17.05 1.08 -24.95
C VAL A 103 17.90 2.16 -25.59
N ARG A 104 17.56 2.54 -26.84
CA ARG A 104 18.33 3.54 -27.60
C ARG A 104 17.42 4.59 -28.22
N THR A 105 17.91 5.80 -28.25
CA THR A 105 17.21 6.92 -28.92
C THR A 105 17.00 6.61 -30.39
N GLY A 106 15.79 6.87 -30.90
CA GLY A 106 15.36 6.62 -32.27
C GLY A 106 14.72 5.25 -32.47
N GLU A 107 14.87 4.30 -31.54
CA GLU A 107 14.29 2.96 -31.62
C GLU A 107 12.87 2.90 -31.01
N GLU A 108 12.10 1.92 -31.45
CA GLU A 108 10.82 1.58 -30.83
C GLU A 108 10.98 0.43 -29.84
N ILE A 109 10.26 0.52 -28.74
CA ILE A 109 10.22 -0.49 -27.69
C ILE A 109 8.78 -0.91 -27.38
N ALA A 110 8.58 -2.16 -27.02
CA ALA A 110 7.31 -2.65 -26.52
C ALA A 110 7.19 -2.39 -24.99
N LEU A 111 6.11 -1.74 -24.57
CA LEU A 111 5.79 -1.54 -23.16
C LEU A 111 4.95 -2.73 -22.66
N ARG A 112 5.41 -3.39 -21.61
CA ARG A 112 4.76 -4.58 -21.08
C ARG A 112 4.42 -4.44 -19.59
N SER A 113 3.30 -5.05 -19.18
CA SER A 113 2.93 -5.15 -17.78
C SER A 113 3.94 -6.01 -16.98
N ALA A 114 3.81 -6.02 -15.64
CA ALA A 114 4.58 -6.92 -14.78
C ALA A 114 4.35 -8.42 -15.10
N LYS A 115 3.26 -8.76 -15.80
CA LYS A 115 2.94 -10.12 -16.28
C LYS A 115 3.35 -10.33 -17.75
N PHE A 116 4.16 -9.45 -18.32
CA PHE A 116 4.58 -9.45 -19.71
C PHE A 116 3.47 -9.25 -20.75
N GLU A 117 2.27 -8.81 -20.35
CA GLU A 117 1.21 -8.46 -21.28
C GLU A 117 1.63 -7.23 -22.10
N LEU A 118 1.40 -7.27 -23.40
CA LEU A 118 1.73 -6.15 -24.30
C LEU A 118 0.70 -5.03 -24.11
N LEU A 119 1.17 -3.85 -23.70
CA LEU A 119 0.33 -2.68 -23.48
C LEU A 119 0.40 -1.68 -24.64
N GLY A 120 1.59 -1.41 -25.15
CA GLY A 120 1.77 -0.44 -26.20
C GLY A 120 3.18 -0.43 -26.76
N VAL A 121 3.44 0.53 -27.63
CA VAL A 121 4.75 0.79 -28.25
C VAL A 121 5.12 2.25 -27.99
N MET A 122 6.35 2.48 -27.54
CA MET A 122 6.95 3.81 -27.43
C MET A 122 8.06 3.95 -28.45
N LYS A 123 8.10 5.05 -29.19
CA LYS A 123 9.29 5.47 -29.93
C LYS A 123 10.15 6.29 -28.99
N VAL A 124 11.31 5.80 -28.63
CA VAL A 124 12.22 6.48 -27.71
C VAL A 124 12.83 7.68 -28.42
N GLU A 125 12.47 8.89 -28.00
CA GLU A 125 13.02 10.13 -28.55
C GLU A 125 14.11 10.70 -27.66
N GLU A 126 14.02 10.48 -26.35
CA GLU A 126 14.99 10.98 -25.40
C GLU A 126 15.29 9.97 -24.30
N ILE A 127 16.55 9.90 -23.88
CA ILE A 127 17.04 9.18 -22.70
C ILE A 127 17.86 10.18 -21.89
N TYR A 128 17.53 10.37 -20.62
CA TYR A 128 18.23 11.33 -19.76
C TYR A 128 18.40 10.79 -18.33
N GLU A 129 19.48 11.24 -17.70
CA GLU A 129 19.73 10.96 -16.29
C GLU A 129 18.91 11.90 -15.41
N TRP A 130 18.47 11.39 -14.28
CA TRP A 130 17.73 12.15 -13.28
C TRP A 130 18.47 12.15 -11.93
N ASP A 131 18.20 13.16 -11.12
CA ASP A 131 18.83 13.36 -9.82
C ASP A 131 17.81 13.06 -8.71
N PHE A 132 18.10 12.02 -7.93
CA PHE A 132 17.27 11.57 -6.81
C PHE A 132 17.04 12.68 -5.78
N GLU A 133 18.10 13.36 -5.34
CA GLU A 133 17.98 14.37 -4.27
C GLU A 133 17.15 15.56 -4.74
N ARG A 134 17.37 16.02 -5.98
CA ARG A 134 16.61 17.13 -6.57
C ARG A 134 15.13 16.77 -6.69
N GLU A 135 14.80 15.62 -7.26
CA GLU A 135 13.40 15.23 -7.45
C GLU A 135 12.71 14.94 -6.11
N ALA A 136 13.32 14.16 -5.23
CA ALA A 136 12.76 13.86 -3.92
C ALA A 136 12.52 15.14 -3.11
N LYS A 137 13.46 16.07 -3.10
CA LYS A 137 13.29 17.36 -2.42
C LYS A 137 12.18 18.21 -3.04
N ALA A 138 12.12 18.29 -4.36
CA ALA A 138 11.11 19.10 -5.07
C ALA A 138 9.69 18.53 -4.92
N VAL A 139 9.52 17.20 -4.99
CA VAL A 139 8.21 16.54 -5.02
C VAL A 139 7.77 16.08 -3.64
N CYS A 140 8.68 15.47 -2.87
CA CYS A 140 8.36 14.86 -1.57
C CYS A 140 8.63 15.80 -0.38
N GLY A 141 9.39 16.90 -0.57
CA GLY A 141 9.86 17.73 0.52
C GLY A 141 10.90 17.07 1.43
N ALA A 142 11.28 15.83 1.17
CA ALA A 142 12.21 15.02 1.94
C ALA A 142 12.98 14.05 1.04
N THR A 143 14.19 13.68 1.46
CA THR A 143 15.04 12.71 0.76
C THR A 143 15.18 11.39 1.51
N ASP A 144 14.65 11.31 2.73
CA ASP A 144 14.74 10.10 3.54
C ASP A 144 13.66 9.06 3.19
N THR A 145 13.92 7.80 3.54
CA THR A 145 13.06 6.66 3.24
C THR A 145 11.77 6.60 4.06
N SER A 146 11.54 7.51 4.98
CA SER A 146 10.25 7.62 5.68
C SER A 146 9.15 8.09 4.73
N HIS A 147 9.51 8.83 3.66
CA HIS A 147 8.59 9.19 2.61
C HIS A 147 8.41 8.03 1.60
N PRO A 148 7.18 7.51 1.37
CA PRO A 148 6.94 6.31 0.56
C PRO A 148 7.48 6.41 -0.87
N LEU A 149 7.36 7.57 -1.51
CA LEU A 149 7.89 7.78 -2.87
C LEU A 149 9.42 7.81 -2.85
N ALA A 150 10.06 8.54 -1.93
CA ALA A 150 11.50 8.59 -1.82
C ALA A 150 12.09 7.18 -1.59
N ALA A 151 11.46 6.38 -0.73
CA ALA A 151 11.85 4.97 -0.53
C ALA A 151 11.74 4.15 -1.83
N GLU A 152 10.69 4.37 -2.64
CA GLU A 152 10.52 3.69 -3.93
C GLU A 152 11.56 4.12 -4.97
N MET A 153 11.87 5.42 -5.02
CA MET A 153 12.83 6.00 -5.98
C MET A 153 14.24 5.40 -5.86
N HIS A 154 14.65 4.93 -4.68
CA HIS A 154 15.92 4.19 -4.51
C HIS A 154 16.00 2.89 -5.32
N SER A 155 14.86 2.32 -5.72
CA SER A 155 14.82 1.12 -6.57
C SER A 155 14.77 1.43 -8.06
N TRP A 156 14.70 2.70 -8.47
CA TRP A 156 14.62 3.08 -9.87
C TRP A 156 16.01 3.08 -10.52
N GLY A 157 16.05 2.78 -11.83
CA GLY A 157 17.25 2.99 -12.63
C GLY A 157 17.55 4.48 -12.76
N ARG A 158 18.78 4.80 -13.12
CA ARG A 158 19.26 6.20 -13.18
C ARG A 158 18.83 6.96 -14.43
N ARG A 159 18.14 6.30 -15.35
CA ARG A 159 17.73 6.88 -16.63
C ARG A 159 16.21 6.92 -16.72
N TYR A 160 15.69 8.04 -17.22
CA TYR A 160 14.33 8.17 -17.70
C TYR A 160 14.31 8.12 -19.23
N ILE A 161 13.21 7.59 -19.77
CA ILE A 161 12.96 7.58 -21.22
C ILE A 161 11.64 8.28 -21.52
N SER A 162 11.60 8.95 -22.66
CA SER A 162 10.40 9.61 -23.16
C SER A 162 10.27 9.50 -24.69
N GLY A 163 9.06 9.76 -25.16
CA GLY A 163 8.71 9.78 -26.57
C GLY A 163 7.27 9.37 -26.83
N PRO A 164 6.78 9.50 -28.08
CA PRO A 164 5.40 9.19 -28.42
C PRO A 164 5.03 7.74 -28.12
N ILE A 165 3.81 7.57 -27.60
CA ILE A 165 3.25 6.27 -27.21
C ILE A 165 2.03 5.97 -28.08
N ARG A 166 1.92 4.73 -28.53
CA ARG A 166 0.73 4.16 -29.15
C ARG A 166 0.27 2.98 -28.31
N MET A 167 -0.93 3.07 -27.75
CA MET A 167 -1.46 2.05 -26.85
C MET A 167 -2.25 0.99 -27.62
N LEU A 168 -1.94 -0.26 -27.35
CA LEU A 168 -2.64 -1.43 -27.89
C LEU A 168 -3.74 -1.92 -26.94
N ASN A 169 -3.42 -1.98 -25.66
CA ASN A 169 -4.31 -2.48 -24.63
C ASN A 169 -4.14 -1.65 -23.35
N LEU A 170 -5.24 -1.35 -22.69
CA LEU A 170 -5.18 -0.91 -21.29
C LEU A 170 -4.75 -2.08 -20.40
N PRO A 171 -4.12 -1.83 -19.25
CA PRO A 171 -3.87 -2.86 -18.26
C PRO A 171 -5.14 -3.61 -17.90
N ALA A 172 -5.06 -4.95 -17.87
CA ALA A 172 -6.23 -5.77 -17.52
C ALA A 172 -6.56 -5.63 -16.02
N HIS A 173 -7.78 -5.24 -15.73
CA HIS A 173 -8.36 -5.24 -14.40
C HIS A 173 -9.44 -6.32 -14.32
N HIS A 174 -9.43 -7.10 -13.22
CA HIS A 174 -10.39 -8.19 -13.00
C HIS A 174 -11.29 -7.92 -11.78
N ASP A 175 -11.17 -6.72 -11.20
CA ASP A 175 -11.90 -6.27 -10.02
C ASP A 175 -12.68 -5.00 -10.31
N PHE A 176 -13.95 -4.96 -9.89
CA PHE A 176 -14.83 -3.79 -9.96
C PHE A 176 -14.79 -3.07 -11.32
N THR A 177 -14.76 -3.85 -12.39
CA THR A 177 -14.59 -3.35 -13.77
C THR A 177 -15.66 -2.33 -14.16
N GLU A 178 -16.88 -2.51 -13.62
CA GLU A 178 -18.02 -1.59 -13.83
C GLU A 178 -17.82 -0.19 -13.24
N LEU A 179 -16.84 -0.03 -12.36
CA LEU A 179 -16.53 1.25 -11.71
C LEU A 179 -15.24 1.90 -12.21
N ARG A 180 -14.46 1.21 -13.05
CA ARG A 180 -13.18 1.70 -13.59
C ARG A 180 -13.40 2.52 -14.86
N LEU A 181 -14.16 3.60 -14.71
CA LEU A 181 -14.53 4.47 -15.84
C LEU A 181 -13.35 5.37 -16.24
N THR A 182 -13.09 5.45 -17.54
CA THR A 182 -12.18 6.43 -18.14
C THR A 182 -12.71 7.86 -17.96
N PRO A 183 -11.90 8.91 -18.19
CA PRO A 183 -12.38 10.28 -18.22
C PRO A 183 -13.56 10.48 -19.17
N ALA A 184 -13.50 9.93 -20.38
CA ALA A 184 -14.55 10.03 -21.37
C ALA A 184 -15.87 9.38 -20.90
N GLU A 185 -15.81 8.17 -20.37
CA GLU A 185 -16.97 7.44 -19.84
C GLU A 185 -17.56 8.12 -18.60
N THR A 186 -16.70 8.60 -17.68
CA THR A 186 -17.16 9.34 -16.49
C THR A 186 -17.87 10.62 -16.89
N ARG A 187 -17.33 11.37 -17.86
CA ARG A 187 -17.97 12.58 -18.39
C ARG A 187 -19.31 12.27 -19.07
N ALA A 188 -19.40 11.19 -19.83
CA ALA A 188 -20.65 10.73 -20.42
C ALA A 188 -21.69 10.44 -19.33
N ARG A 189 -21.31 9.73 -18.28
CA ARG A 189 -22.20 9.43 -17.15
C ARG A 189 -22.64 10.69 -16.40
N LEU A 190 -21.74 11.63 -16.14
CA LEU A 190 -22.07 12.91 -15.50
C LEU A 190 -23.00 13.77 -16.37
N LYS A 191 -22.84 13.72 -17.69
CA LYS A 191 -23.71 14.43 -18.65
C LYS A 191 -25.13 13.88 -18.63
N GLU A 192 -25.31 12.57 -18.50
CA GLU A 192 -26.64 11.93 -18.36
C GLU A 192 -27.41 12.46 -17.14
N LEU A 193 -26.72 12.80 -16.05
CA LEU A 193 -27.33 13.39 -14.85
C LEU A 193 -27.73 14.86 -15.02
N GLY A 194 -27.37 15.51 -16.13
CA GLY A 194 -27.87 16.80 -16.57
C GLY A 194 -27.42 18.02 -15.74
N ASN A 195 -26.42 17.92 -14.90
CA ASN A 195 -25.93 19.00 -14.06
C ASN A 195 -24.55 19.50 -14.49
N SER A 196 -24.39 20.83 -14.61
CA SER A 196 -23.13 21.47 -14.99
C SER A 196 -22.14 21.60 -13.84
N ASN A 197 -22.62 21.59 -12.60
CA ASN A 197 -21.78 21.64 -11.41
C ASN A 197 -21.48 20.22 -10.94
N VAL A 198 -20.22 19.90 -10.85
CA VAL A 198 -19.73 18.60 -10.36
C VAL A 198 -18.67 18.82 -9.32
N VAL A 199 -18.89 18.31 -8.10
CA VAL A 199 -17.87 18.28 -7.04
C VAL A 199 -17.26 16.90 -6.93
N ALA A 200 -15.95 16.81 -7.03
CA ALA A 200 -15.23 15.56 -6.85
C ALA A 200 -14.70 15.40 -5.42
N PHE A 201 -14.74 14.18 -4.93
CA PHE A 201 -14.12 13.77 -3.67
C PHE A 201 -13.15 12.63 -3.90
N GLN A 202 -11.90 12.83 -3.46
CA GLN A 202 -10.88 11.79 -3.47
C GLN A 202 -10.66 11.22 -2.09
N THR A 203 -10.49 9.91 -2.03
CA THR A 203 -10.06 9.22 -0.81
C THR A 203 -9.21 7.99 -1.14
N ARG A 204 -8.35 7.63 -0.20
CA ARG A 204 -7.60 6.37 -0.16
C ARG A 204 -7.87 5.57 1.11
N ASN A 205 -8.85 6.00 1.90
CA ASN A 205 -9.27 5.38 3.15
C ASN A 205 -10.72 4.92 3.04
N PRO A 206 -11.18 3.94 3.84
CA PRO A 206 -12.59 3.67 4.00
C PRO A 206 -13.35 4.95 4.37
N MET A 207 -14.51 5.15 3.78
CA MET A 207 -15.36 6.29 4.11
C MET A 207 -16.20 5.97 5.36
N HIS A 208 -16.31 6.97 6.23
CA HIS A 208 -17.13 6.94 7.42
C HIS A 208 -18.18 8.05 7.36
N ARG A 209 -19.11 8.13 8.32
CA ARG A 209 -20.22 9.10 8.31
C ARG A 209 -19.77 10.57 8.20
N ALA A 210 -18.61 10.93 8.76
CA ALA A 210 -18.04 12.26 8.57
C ALA A 210 -17.77 12.58 7.10
N HIS A 211 -17.23 11.62 6.33
CA HIS A 211 -16.98 11.78 4.89
C HIS A 211 -18.30 11.80 4.09
N GLU A 212 -19.26 10.95 4.48
CA GLU A 212 -20.59 10.94 3.86
C GLU A 212 -21.28 12.31 4.01
N GLU A 213 -21.29 12.85 5.23
CA GLU A 213 -21.88 14.16 5.51
C GLU A 213 -21.16 15.29 4.78
N LEU A 214 -19.82 15.29 4.80
CA LEU A 214 -19.00 16.25 4.08
C LEU A 214 -19.31 16.31 2.59
N THR A 215 -19.37 15.13 1.95
CA THR A 215 -19.56 15.04 0.49
C THR A 215 -20.97 15.44 0.07
N LYS A 216 -21.98 15.06 0.85
CA LYS A 216 -23.38 15.48 0.63
C LYS A 216 -23.55 16.99 0.74
N ARG A 217 -23.05 17.59 1.83
CA ARG A 217 -23.10 19.05 2.01
C ARG A 217 -22.37 19.81 0.90
N ALA A 218 -21.24 19.28 0.42
CA ALA A 218 -20.53 19.89 -0.70
C ALA A 218 -21.35 19.88 -1.99
N ALA A 219 -22.02 18.77 -2.31
CA ALA A 219 -22.90 18.66 -3.47
C ALA A 219 -24.13 19.58 -3.36
N GLU A 220 -24.76 19.63 -2.19
CA GLU A 220 -25.88 20.52 -1.92
C GLU A 220 -25.50 22.01 -2.06
N LYS A 221 -24.34 22.39 -1.51
CA LYS A 221 -23.82 23.77 -1.55
C LYS A 221 -23.67 24.28 -2.99
N ILE A 222 -23.18 23.42 -3.89
CA ILE A 222 -23.02 23.80 -5.31
C ILE A 222 -24.27 23.52 -6.14
N LYS A 223 -25.32 22.92 -5.55
CA LYS A 223 -26.51 22.39 -6.23
C LYS A 223 -26.11 21.52 -7.43
N GLY A 224 -25.21 20.58 -7.21
CA GLY A 224 -24.52 19.84 -8.25
C GLY A 224 -24.45 18.34 -8.00
N THR A 225 -23.79 17.66 -8.91
CA THR A 225 -23.53 16.22 -8.86
C THR A 225 -22.25 15.93 -8.06
N LEU A 226 -22.27 14.86 -7.29
CA LEU A 226 -21.11 14.35 -6.56
C LEU A 226 -20.38 13.28 -7.39
N LEU A 227 -19.09 13.46 -7.63
CA LEU A 227 -18.20 12.43 -8.14
C LEU A 227 -17.39 11.85 -6.97
N LEU A 228 -17.78 10.69 -6.48
CA LEU A 228 -16.97 9.89 -5.57
C LEU A 228 -15.86 9.19 -6.39
N HIS A 229 -14.61 9.61 -6.21
CA HIS A 229 -13.50 9.21 -7.07
C HIS A 229 -12.29 8.71 -6.26
N PRO A 230 -12.46 7.56 -5.56
CA PRO A 230 -11.40 6.98 -4.75
C PRO A 230 -10.26 6.41 -5.60
N VAL A 231 -9.04 6.48 -5.04
CA VAL A 231 -7.84 5.93 -5.67
C VAL A 231 -7.72 4.43 -5.40
N VAL A 232 -7.49 3.63 -6.44
CA VAL A 232 -7.28 2.18 -6.39
C VAL A 232 -5.93 1.72 -6.97
N GLY A 233 -5.10 2.64 -7.45
CA GLY A 233 -3.71 2.36 -7.79
C GLY A 233 -2.82 2.24 -6.55
N LYS A 234 -1.53 2.57 -6.69
CA LYS A 234 -0.57 2.49 -5.58
C LYS A 234 -0.84 3.59 -4.55
N THR A 235 -0.95 3.21 -3.28
CA THR A 235 -1.13 4.12 -2.14
C THR A 235 -0.03 3.93 -1.10
N LYS A 236 -0.18 4.55 0.07
CA LYS A 236 0.80 4.46 1.15
C LYS A 236 0.84 3.04 1.75
N PRO A 237 2.03 2.50 2.07
CA PRO A 237 2.14 1.27 2.85
C PRO A 237 1.36 1.35 4.16
N GLY A 238 0.61 0.30 4.49
CA GLY A 238 -0.25 0.24 5.68
C GLY A 238 -1.65 0.84 5.51
N ASP A 239 -2.00 1.38 4.34
CA ASP A 239 -3.38 1.69 4.01
C ASP A 239 -4.22 0.40 3.91
N VAL A 240 -5.52 0.51 4.16
CA VAL A 240 -6.47 -0.56 3.89
C VAL A 240 -6.40 -0.92 2.40
N ASP A 241 -6.35 -2.20 2.07
CA ASP A 241 -6.31 -2.65 0.68
C ASP A 241 -7.49 -2.12 -0.14
N HIS A 242 -7.29 -1.96 -1.44
CA HIS A 242 -8.31 -1.32 -2.26
C HIS A 242 -9.58 -2.17 -2.43
N TYR A 243 -9.49 -3.52 -2.37
CA TYR A 243 -10.67 -4.39 -2.45
C TYR A 243 -11.61 -4.14 -1.27
N THR A 244 -11.07 -4.05 -0.07
CA THR A 244 -11.82 -3.72 1.15
C THR A 244 -12.39 -2.32 1.08
N ARG A 245 -11.60 -1.34 0.64
CA ARG A 245 -12.05 0.05 0.50
C ARG A 245 -13.19 0.19 -0.50
N VAL A 246 -13.08 -0.44 -1.68
CA VAL A 246 -14.13 -0.38 -2.71
C VAL A 246 -15.40 -1.05 -2.25
N ARG A 247 -15.33 -2.18 -1.52
CA ARG A 247 -16.51 -2.78 -0.89
C ARG A 247 -17.21 -1.80 0.06
N CYS A 248 -16.44 -1.04 0.86
CA CYS A 248 -17.02 0.01 1.71
C CYS A 248 -17.67 1.13 0.89
N TYR A 249 -17.03 1.58 -0.20
CA TYR A 249 -17.59 2.63 -1.07
C TYR A 249 -18.88 2.16 -1.76
N LYS A 250 -18.90 0.92 -2.27
CA LYS A 250 -20.11 0.33 -2.88
C LYS A 250 -21.25 0.24 -1.87
N ALA A 251 -20.99 -0.25 -0.68
CA ALA A 251 -21.99 -0.35 0.38
C ALA A 251 -22.59 1.02 0.75
N LEU A 252 -21.75 2.07 0.83
CA LEU A 252 -22.22 3.43 1.07
C LEU A 252 -23.00 3.99 -0.14
N PHE A 253 -22.46 3.83 -1.34
CA PHE A 253 -23.08 4.32 -2.58
C PHE A 253 -24.46 3.70 -2.81
N GLU A 254 -24.58 2.39 -2.59
CA GLU A 254 -25.83 1.65 -2.82
C GLU A 254 -26.93 1.99 -1.80
N ASN A 255 -26.57 2.27 -0.54
CA ASN A 255 -27.54 2.39 0.54
C ASN A 255 -27.75 3.83 1.04
N TYR A 256 -26.80 4.75 0.81
CA TYR A 256 -26.82 6.07 1.47
C TYR A 256 -26.64 7.25 0.53
N TYR A 257 -26.29 7.04 -0.74
CA TYR A 257 -26.18 8.10 -1.74
C TYR A 257 -27.31 8.00 -2.75
N ASP A 258 -27.76 9.17 -3.21
CA ASP A 258 -28.70 9.26 -4.30
C ASP A 258 -27.98 9.03 -5.64
N LYS A 259 -28.41 8.02 -6.39
CA LYS A 259 -27.81 7.59 -7.66
C LYS A 259 -28.11 8.54 -8.82
N ASP A 260 -29.14 9.39 -8.68
CA ASP A 260 -29.51 10.39 -9.67
C ASP A 260 -28.67 11.68 -9.54
N SER A 261 -27.88 11.79 -8.47
CA SER A 261 -27.02 12.95 -8.21
C SER A 261 -25.58 12.56 -7.82
N THR A 262 -25.24 11.26 -7.83
CA THR A 262 -23.92 10.78 -7.43
C THR A 262 -23.37 9.76 -8.43
N VAL A 263 -22.09 9.90 -8.79
CA VAL A 263 -21.33 8.93 -9.58
C VAL A 263 -20.20 8.37 -8.73
N LEU A 264 -20.06 7.04 -8.69
CA LEU A 264 -18.89 6.35 -8.13
C LEU A 264 -18.02 5.87 -9.28
N SER A 265 -16.78 6.35 -9.36
CA SER A 265 -15.78 5.94 -10.35
C SER A 265 -14.44 5.71 -9.65
N LEU A 266 -13.68 4.70 -10.07
CA LEU A 266 -12.39 4.35 -9.48
C LEU A 266 -11.25 4.96 -10.30
N LEU A 267 -10.23 5.48 -9.62
CA LEU A 267 -9.05 6.06 -10.27
C LEU A 267 -7.81 5.18 -10.05
N SER A 268 -7.26 4.65 -11.13
CA SER A 268 -6.03 3.82 -11.14
C SER A 268 -4.76 4.64 -10.89
N LEU A 269 -4.81 5.67 -10.03
CA LEU A 269 -3.69 6.57 -9.76
C LEU A 269 -2.66 5.93 -8.82
N ALA A 270 -1.39 5.95 -9.21
CA ALA A 270 -0.30 5.71 -8.28
C ALA A 270 0.05 7.00 -7.53
N MET A 271 -0.39 7.13 -6.28
CA MET A 271 -0.16 8.32 -5.48
C MET A 271 1.33 8.55 -5.21
N ARG A 272 1.72 9.83 -5.15
CA ARG A 272 3.08 10.28 -4.83
C ARG A 272 3.24 10.63 -3.35
N MET A 273 2.15 10.86 -2.65
CA MET A 273 2.11 11.36 -1.27
C MET A 273 2.78 12.75 -1.15
N ALA A 274 2.70 13.55 -2.21
CA ALA A 274 3.39 14.83 -2.38
C ALA A 274 2.62 16.05 -1.85
N GLY A 275 1.66 15.82 -0.95
CA GLY A 275 0.92 16.88 -0.25
C GLY A 275 0.35 17.95 -1.19
N PRO A 276 0.82 19.22 -1.06
CA PRO A 276 0.28 20.35 -1.82
C PRO A 276 0.37 20.18 -3.34
N ARG A 277 1.53 19.75 -3.88
CA ARG A 277 1.71 19.52 -5.32
C ARG A 277 0.76 18.44 -5.83
N GLU A 278 0.61 17.36 -5.09
CA GLU A 278 -0.30 16.29 -5.47
C GLU A 278 -1.77 16.71 -5.38
N ALA A 279 -2.16 17.53 -4.42
CA ALA A 279 -3.50 18.09 -4.33
C ALA A 279 -3.87 18.92 -5.57
N LEU A 280 -2.94 19.74 -6.04
CA LEU A 280 -3.11 20.51 -7.27
C LEU A 280 -3.22 19.60 -8.50
N TRP A 281 -2.40 18.56 -8.59
CA TRP A 281 -2.50 17.55 -9.64
C TRP A 281 -3.82 16.79 -9.60
N HIS A 282 -4.28 16.45 -8.41
CA HIS A 282 -5.59 15.82 -8.21
C HIS A 282 -6.76 16.70 -8.70
N ALA A 283 -6.68 18.02 -8.55
CA ALA A 283 -7.69 18.93 -9.07
C ALA A 283 -7.69 18.95 -10.61
N ILE A 284 -6.51 18.98 -11.24
CA ILE A 284 -6.36 18.90 -12.71
C ILE A 284 -6.93 17.59 -13.24
N ILE A 285 -6.59 16.45 -12.61
CA ILE A 285 -7.13 15.14 -12.99
C ILE A 285 -8.67 15.17 -12.93
N ARG A 286 -9.28 15.66 -11.84
CA ARG A 286 -10.75 15.68 -11.69
C ARG A 286 -11.42 16.60 -12.69
N ARG A 287 -10.76 17.68 -13.11
CA ARG A 287 -11.23 18.50 -14.25
C ARG A 287 -11.30 17.65 -15.52
N ASN A 288 -10.30 16.82 -15.81
CA ASN A 288 -10.33 15.92 -16.95
C ASN A 288 -11.48 14.90 -16.86
N TYR A 289 -11.88 14.50 -15.67
CA TYR A 289 -13.08 13.68 -15.42
C TYR A 289 -14.39 14.47 -15.40
N GLY A 290 -14.38 15.80 -15.55
CA GLY A 290 -15.58 16.64 -15.67
C GLY A 290 -15.96 17.43 -14.43
N ALA A 291 -15.19 17.37 -13.36
CA ALA A 291 -15.45 18.13 -12.14
C ALA A 291 -14.95 19.58 -12.25
N ASN A 292 -15.78 20.54 -11.84
CA ASN A 292 -15.44 21.95 -11.72
C ASN A 292 -15.32 22.42 -10.26
N HIS A 293 -15.55 21.49 -9.30
CA HIS A 293 -15.32 21.70 -7.88
C HIS A 293 -14.57 20.50 -7.29
N PHE A 294 -13.72 20.76 -6.29
CA PHE A 294 -12.95 19.71 -5.64
C PHE A 294 -12.93 19.88 -4.12
N ILE A 295 -13.21 18.80 -3.39
CA ILE A 295 -13.13 18.77 -1.93
C ILE A 295 -11.70 18.46 -1.52
N ILE A 296 -11.07 19.40 -0.80
CA ILE A 296 -9.73 19.22 -0.23
C ILE A 296 -9.86 19.28 1.29
N GLY A 297 -9.64 18.14 1.93
CA GLY A 297 -9.62 18.03 3.37
C GLY A 297 -8.27 18.45 3.98
N ARG A 298 -8.22 18.41 5.29
CA ARG A 298 -7.00 18.53 6.06
C ARG A 298 -6.01 17.42 5.68
N ASP A 299 -4.70 17.71 5.68
CA ASP A 299 -3.62 16.74 5.42
C ASP A 299 -3.76 16.00 4.08
N HIS A 300 -4.30 16.65 3.03
CA HIS A 300 -4.56 16.02 1.74
C HIS A 300 -3.28 15.50 1.09
N ALA A 301 -3.26 14.23 0.72
CA ALA A 301 -2.12 13.51 0.14
C ALA A 301 -0.82 13.57 0.98
N SER A 302 -0.93 13.82 2.29
CA SER A 302 0.23 13.83 3.18
C SER A 302 0.73 12.40 3.47
N PRO A 303 2.05 12.16 3.44
CA PRO A 303 2.65 10.90 3.86
C PRO A 303 2.68 10.75 5.40
N GLY A 304 2.47 11.84 6.14
CA GLY A 304 2.57 11.90 7.59
C GLY A 304 3.81 12.66 8.06
N THR A 305 4.60 12.04 8.93
CA THR A 305 5.81 12.64 9.52
C THR A 305 7.08 12.04 8.92
N SER A 306 8.15 12.81 8.94
CA SER A 306 9.52 12.35 8.67
C SER A 306 10.03 11.43 9.79
N SER A 307 11.24 10.90 9.63
CA SER A 307 11.88 9.98 10.58
C SER A 307 12.09 10.60 11.98
N ASP A 308 12.21 11.92 12.07
CA ASP A 308 12.34 12.66 13.34
C ASP A 308 10.99 13.05 13.98
N GLY A 309 9.86 12.63 13.36
CA GLY A 309 8.51 12.92 13.83
C GLY A 309 7.93 14.26 13.40
N THR A 310 8.66 15.06 12.61
CA THR A 310 8.19 16.35 12.10
C THR A 310 7.19 16.15 10.95
N PRO A 311 6.01 16.81 10.92
CA PRO A 311 5.12 16.77 9.77
C PRO A 311 5.81 17.29 8.51
N LEU A 312 5.69 16.55 7.39
CA LEU A 312 6.31 16.94 6.12
C LEU A 312 5.61 18.12 5.45
N TYR A 313 4.32 18.31 5.75
CA TYR A 313 3.50 19.42 5.24
C TYR A 313 2.59 19.96 6.35
N GLY A 314 2.26 21.24 6.27
CA GLY A 314 1.23 21.83 7.12
C GLY A 314 -0.16 21.29 6.78
N PRO A 315 -1.07 21.25 7.75
CA PRO A 315 -2.38 20.59 7.60
C PRO A 315 -3.28 21.21 6.52
N TYR A 316 -3.04 22.47 6.15
CA TYR A 316 -3.82 23.20 5.15
C TYR A 316 -3.00 23.70 3.95
N ASP A 317 -1.72 23.33 3.83
CA ASP A 317 -0.85 23.73 2.73
C ASP A 317 -1.40 23.30 1.37
N ALA A 318 -2.03 22.12 1.32
CA ALA A 318 -2.67 21.61 0.11
C ALA A 318 -3.84 22.52 -0.34
N GLN A 319 -4.65 22.97 0.60
CA GLN A 319 -5.75 23.92 0.30
C GLN A 319 -5.20 25.25 -0.22
N ALA A 320 -4.21 25.81 0.45
CA ALA A 320 -3.61 27.09 0.07
C ALA A 320 -2.98 27.06 -1.34
N LEU A 321 -2.28 25.96 -1.69
CA LEU A 321 -1.69 25.86 -3.02
C LEU A 321 -2.75 25.73 -4.11
N VAL A 322 -3.77 24.89 -3.92
CA VAL A 322 -4.81 24.71 -4.94
C VAL A 322 -5.67 25.98 -5.07
N GLU A 323 -5.94 26.69 -3.98
CA GLU A 323 -6.65 27.97 -4.01
C GLU A 323 -5.90 29.01 -4.85
N LYS A 324 -4.57 29.11 -4.67
CA LYS A 324 -3.69 30.01 -5.47
C LYS A 324 -3.84 29.79 -6.97
N TYR A 325 -4.05 28.54 -7.42
CA TYR A 325 -4.13 28.21 -8.82
C TYR A 325 -5.56 27.86 -9.31
N SER A 326 -6.57 28.04 -8.47
CA SER A 326 -7.95 27.66 -8.77
C SER A 326 -8.52 28.30 -10.04
N ASP A 327 -8.23 29.58 -10.27
CA ASP A 327 -8.67 30.30 -11.47
C ASP A 327 -7.99 29.76 -12.73
N GLU A 328 -6.67 29.46 -12.65
CA GLU A 328 -5.91 28.93 -13.79
C GLU A 328 -6.37 27.52 -14.17
N ILE A 329 -6.59 26.66 -13.18
CA ILE A 329 -7.08 25.31 -13.43
C ILE A 329 -8.61 25.25 -13.63
N GLY A 330 -9.35 26.32 -13.38
CA GLY A 330 -10.80 26.40 -13.50
C GLY A 330 -11.57 25.49 -12.54
N VAL A 331 -10.95 25.05 -11.45
CA VAL A 331 -11.57 24.18 -10.42
C VAL A 331 -11.69 24.94 -9.11
N LYS A 332 -12.91 25.11 -8.63
CA LYS A 332 -13.20 25.79 -7.37
C LYS A 332 -13.03 24.83 -6.19
N LEU A 333 -12.50 25.34 -5.08
CA LEU A 333 -12.38 24.54 -3.88
C LEU A 333 -13.68 24.51 -3.10
N CYS A 334 -14.05 23.31 -2.67
CA CYS A 334 -14.99 23.14 -1.58
C CYS A 334 -14.15 22.92 -0.31
N LEU A 335 -13.78 24.02 0.34
CA LEU A 335 -13.06 23.98 1.60
C LEU A 335 -13.98 23.43 2.68
N SER A 336 -13.45 22.52 3.47
CA SER A 336 -14.09 21.98 4.66
C SER A 336 -13.08 21.96 5.81
N SER A 337 -13.53 22.42 6.96
CA SER A 337 -12.87 22.11 8.22
C SER A 337 -13.20 20.67 8.65
N GLU A 338 -12.50 20.18 9.65
CA GLU A 338 -12.72 18.84 10.18
C GLU A 338 -14.18 18.67 10.66
N MET A 339 -14.80 17.56 10.24
CA MET A 339 -16.15 17.20 10.66
C MET A 339 -16.08 16.39 11.96
N VAL A 340 -16.82 16.85 12.99
CA VAL A 340 -16.92 16.18 14.28
C VAL A 340 -18.38 15.83 14.59
N TYR A 341 -18.58 14.77 15.36
CA TYR A 341 -19.91 14.35 15.78
C TYR A 341 -20.31 15.04 17.09
N LEU A 342 -21.52 15.58 17.12
CA LEU A 342 -22.14 16.20 18.28
C LEU A 342 -23.12 15.20 18.92
N PRO A 343 -22.74 14.52 20.01
CA PRO A 343 -23.56 13.44 20.59
C PRO A 343 -24.91 13.94 21.14
N ASP A 344 -24.96 15.16 21.65
CA ASP A 344 -26.18 15.73 22.25
C ASP A 344 -27.22 16.15 21.17
N GLU A 345 -26.78 16.31 19.91
CA GLU A 345 -27.60 16.72 18.78
C GLU A 345 -27.78 15.63 17.71
N ASP A 346 -27.10 14.47 17.88
CA ASP A 346 -27.03 13.34 16.91
C ASP A 346 -26.74 13.77 15.47
N ARG A 347 -25.80 14.71 15.29
CA ARG A 347 -25.41 15.23 13.98
C ARG A 347 -23.92 15.51 13.90
N TYR A 348 -23.45 15.70 12.66
CA TYR A 348 -22.11 16.18 12.39
C TYR A 348 -22.09 17.69 12.17
N GLU A 349 -20.97 18.33 12.59
CA GLU A 349 -20.74 19.74 12.30
C GLU A 349 -19.25 20.00 12.03
N GLU A 350 -18.96 21.04 11.28
CA GLU A 350 -17.60 21.52 11.05
C GLU A 350 -17.03 22.17 12.31
N THR A 351 -15.78 21.86 12.65
CA THR A 351 -15.13 22.40 13.86
C THR A 351 -15.10 23.94 13.88
N GLY A 352 -14.97 24.57 12.72
CA GLY A 352 -15.01 26.03 12.60
C GLY A 352 -16.36 26.70 12.86
N LYS A 353 -17.46 25.93 12.97
CA LYS A 353 -18.81 26.41 13.24
C LYS A 353 -19.27 26.11 14.68
N LEU A 354 -18.42 25.50 15.50
CA LEU A 354 -18.78 25.13 16.86
C LEU A 354 -18.73 26.34 17.80
N ASN A 355 -19.75 26.45 18.64
CA ASN A 355 -19.72 27.35 19.78
C ASN A 355 -18.84 26.76 20.90
N GLY A 356 -18.09 27.61 21.59
CA GLY A 356 -17.26 27.18 22.71
C GLY A 356 -18.09 26.44 23.78
N GLY A 357 -17.75 25.16 24.04
CA GLY A 357 -18.43 24.32 25.03
C GLY A 357 -19.23 23.14 24.46
N SER A 358 -19.35 23.00 23.12
CA SER A 358 -20.01 21.84 22.53
C SER A 358 -19.19 20.56 22.77
N LYS A 359 -19.87 19.50 23.27
CA LYS A 359 -19.26 18.17 23.41
C LYS A 359 -19.10 17.55 22.02
N THR A 360 -17.89 17.12 21.70
CA THR A 360 -17.59 16.50 20.39
C THR A 360 -17.02 15.10 20.59
N LEU A 361 -17.28 14.20 19.64
CA LEU A 361 -16.67 12.89 19.54
C LEU A 361 -15.92 12.76 18.22
N PHE A 362 -14.74 12.14 18.29
CA PHE A 362 -13.88 11.83 17.17
C PHE A 362 -13.15 10.51 17.43
N ILE A 363 -12.91 9.72 16.40
CA ILE A 363 -12.10 8.50 16.47
C ILE A 363 -11.03 8.59 15.40
N SER A 364 -9.76 8.53 15.78
CA SER A 364 -8.63 8.48 14.86
C SER A 364 -8.48 7.11 14.22
N GLY A 365 -7.80 7.02 13.07
CA GLY A 365 -7.50 5.74 12.42
C GLY A 365 -6.71 4.77 13.31
N THR A 366 -5.87 5.28 14.21
CA THR A 366 -5.16 4.47 15.21
C THR A 366 -6.13 3.89 16.25
N GLN A 367 -7.06 4.68 16.76
CA GLN A 367 -8.10 4.21 17.68
C GLN A 367 -9.03 3.19 17.02
N VAL A 368 -9.40 3.39 15.73
CA VAL A 368 -10.15 2.39 14.95
C VAL A 368 -9.46 1.02 15.01
N ARG A 369 -8.16 0.97 14.75
CA ARG A 369 -7.40 -0.28 14.80
C ARG A 369 -7.25 -0.82 16.22
N GLN A 370 -6.77 0.00 17.15
CA GLN A 370 -6.35 -0.47 18.50
C GLN A 370 -7.52 -0.71 19.43
N GLU A 371 -8.54 0.17 19.45
CA GLU A 371 -9.63 0.11 20.42
C GLU A 371 -10.85 -0.68 19.92
N TYR A 372 -11.01 -0.80 18.60
CA TYR A 372 -12.15 -1.50 18.03
C TYR A 372 -11.75 -2.78 17.31
N LEU A 373 -11.08 -2.71 16.16
CA LEU A 373 -10.81 -3.89 15.34
C LEU A 373 -9.95 -4.93 16.06
N ASN A 374 -8.82 -4.52 16.66
CA ASN A 374 -7.94 -5.43 17.40
C ASN A 374 -8.63 -6.07 18.61
N LYS A 375 -9.60 -5.37 19.22
CA LYS A 375 -10.39 -5.90 20.36
C LYS A 375 -11.65 -6.66 19.91
N GLY A 376 -11.92 -6.73 18.61
CA GLY A 376 -13.12 -7.36 18.04
C GLY A 376 -14.41 -6.63 18.39
N ARG A 377 -14.33 -5.32 18.59
CA ARG A 377 -15.49 -4.46 18.82
C ARG A 377 -15.95 -3.85 17.52
N LEU A 378 -17.24 -3.83 17.28
CA LEU A 378 -17.81 -3.10 16.15
C LEU A 378 -17.59 -1.60 16.32
N LEU A 379 -17.31 -0.92 15.23
CA LEU A 379 -17.22 0.53 15.21
C LEU A 379 -18.60 1.15 15.55
N PRO A 380 -18.64 2.25 16.32
CA PRO A 380 -19.90 2.86 16.72
C PRO A 380 -20.73 3.35 15.51
N ALA A 381 -22.06 3.22 15.61
CA ALA A 381 -22.99 3.63 14.57
C ALA A 381 -22.93 5.15 14.26
N TRP A 382 -22.56 5.97 15.22
CA TRP A 382 -22.33 7.39 15.00
C TRP A 382 -21.07 7.65 14.16
N TYR A 383 -20.05 6.78 14.21
CA TYR A 383 -18.79 6.92 13.49
C TYR A 383 -18.88 6.37 12.06
N THR A 384 -19.49 5.20 11.87
CA THR A 384 -19.57 4.56 10.56
C THR A 384 -20.88 3.79 10.38
N ARG A 385 -21.22 3.50 9.13
CA ARG A 385 -22.40 2.69 8.80
C ARG A 385 -22.15 1.22 9.11
N LYS A 386 -23.20 0.48 9.42
CA LYS A 386 -23.15 -0.92 9.81
C LYS A 386 -22.41 -1.79 8.79
N GLU A 387 -22.72 -1.62 7.52
CA GLU A 387 -22.12 -2.37 6.42
C GLU A 387 -20.60 -2.17 6.34
N VAL A 388 -20.16 -0.93 6.54
CA VAL A 388 -18.72 -0.60 6.57
C VAL A 388 -18.05 -1.21 7.80
N ALA A 389 -18.70 -1.16 8.98
CA ALA A 389 -18.19 -1.77 10.20
C ALA A 389 -18.03 -3.28 10.04
N GLU A 390 -19.00 -3.96 9.43
CA GLU A 390 -18.99 -5.39 9.16
C GLU A 390 -17.88 -5.77 8.17
N ILE A 391 -17.73 -5.03 7.05
CA ILE A 391 -16.66 -5.26 6.07
C ILE A 391 -15.28 -5.14 6.73
N LEU A 392 -15.05 -4.08 7.51
CA LEU A 392 -13.77 -3.86 8.17
C LEU A 392 -13.49 -4.93 9.23
N SER A 393 -14.49 -5.33 10.02
CA SER A 393 -14.33 -6.37 11.03
C SER A 393 -14.06 -7.76 10.43
N ALA A 394 -14.60 -8.04 9.24
CA ALA A 394 -14.35 -9.29 8.54
C ALA A 394 -12.91 -9.40 8.02
N VAL A 395 -12.34 -8.28 7.53
CA VAL A 395 -10.98 -8.23 6.97
C VAL A 395 -9.93 -8.07 8.05
N TYR A 396 -10.23 -7.31 9.10
CA TYR A 396 -9.34 -7.06 10.24
C TYR A 396 -9.88 -7.78 11.50
N PRO A 397 -9.65 -9.09 11.60
CA PRO A 397 -10.12 -9.84 12.75
C PRO A 397 -9.43 -9.36 14.03
N PRO A 398 -10.05 -9.57 15.21
CA PRO A 398 -9.45 -9.22 16.49
C PRO A 398 -8.07 -9.86 16.66
N LYS A 399 -7.19 -9.19 17.38
CA LYS A 399 -5.78 -9.58 17.50
C LYS A 399 -5.60 -11.04 17.91
N ARG A 400 -6.50 -11.56 18.78
CA ARG A 400 -6.53 -12.97 19.14
C ARG A 400 -6.81 -13.95 17.99
N ARG A 401 -7.29 -13.48 16.84
CA ARG A 401 -7.49 -14.28 15.60
C ARG A 401 -6.48 -13.95 14.50
N GLN A 402 -5.64 -12.93 14.69
CA GLN A 402 -4.58 -12.61 13.74
C GLN A 402 -3.45 -13.64 13.79
N GLY A 403 -2.71 -13.76 12.70
CA GLY A 403 -1.50 -14.58 12.65
C GLY A 403 -0.35 -13.91 13.40
N PHE A 404 0.57 -14.73 13.88
CA PHE A 404 1.82 -14.30 14.49
C PHE A 404 2.94 -15.32 14.23
N CYS A 405 4.18 -14.85 14.33
CA CYS A 405 5.35 -15.68 14.24
C CYS A 405 6.15 -15.63 15.55
N ILE A 406 6.47 -16.79 16.10
CA ILE A 406 7.49 -16.96 17.13
C ILE A 406 8.75 -17.41 16.41
N TRP A 407 9.72 -16.51 16.34
CA TRP A 407 10.99 -16.74 15.66
C TRP A 407 12.07 -17.00 16.68
N PHE A 408 12.42 -18.28 16.84
CA PHE A 408 13.56 -18.66 17.67
C PHE A 408 14.87 -18.36 16.96
N THR A 409 15.86 -17.90 17.73
CA THR A 409 17.27 -17.83 17.34
C THR A 409 18.13 -18.33 18.49
N GLY A 410 19.31 -18.81 18.20
CA GLY A 410 20.25 -19.38 19.18
C GLY A 410 21.08 -20.53 18.60
N LEU A 411 22.14 -20.92 19.28
CA LEU A 411 23.08 -21.95 18.84
C LEU A 411 22.41 -23.33 18.63
N SER A 412 23.07 -24.22 17.91
CA SER A 412 22.66 -25.63 17.85
C SER A 412 22.67 -26.22 19.25
N GLY A 413 21.70 -27.06 19.60
CA GLY A 413 21.62 -27.62 20.98
C GLY A 413 21.16 -26.64 22.06
N ALA A 414 20.82 -25.38 21.74
CA ALA A 414 20.35 -24.40 22.71
C ALA A 414 18.96 -24.71 23.31
N GLY A 415 18.15 -25.60 22.71
CA GLY A 415 16.85 -26.00 23.23
C GLY A 415 15.65 -25.43 22.46
N LYS A 416 15.86 -24.79 21.29
CA LYS A 416 14.79 -24.19 20.47
C LYS A 416 13.66 -25.14 20.12
N SER A 417 13.98 -26.32 19.57
CA SER A 417 13.00 -27.34 19.16
C SER A 417 12.24 -27.89 20.36
N THR A 418 12.92 -28.16 21.47
CA THR A 418 12.32 -28.68 22.70
C THR A 418 11.31 -27.70 23.31
N ILE A 419 11.66 -26.39 23.37
CA ILE A 419 10.71 -25.35 23.80
C ILE A 419 9.55 -25.24 22.80
N GLY A 420 9.84 -25.33 21.48
CA GLY A 420 8.84 -25.30 20.41
C GLY A 420 7.81 -26.42 20.52
N GLU A 421 8.23 -27.67 20.86
CA GLU A 421 7.36 -28.83 21.06
C GLU A 421 6.37 -28.57 22.21
N VAL A 422 6.85 -28.14 23.37
CA VAL A 422 5.99 -27.78 24.51
C VAL A 422 5.06 -26.62 24.18
N LEU A 423 5.57 -25.64 23.47
CA LEU A 423 4.80 -24.44 23.11
C LEU A 423 3.62 -24.77 22.20
N ILE A 424 3.75 -25.71 21.26
CA ILE A 424 2.64 -26.15 20.40
C ILE A 424 1.50 -26.68 21.24
N GLU A 425 1.82 -27.52 22.22
CA GLU A 425 0.80 -28.13 23.09
C GLU A 425 0.10 -27.06 23.95
N LEU A 426 0.85 -26.08 24.49
CA LEU A 426 0.28 -24.98 25.24
C LEU A 426 -0.60 -24.09 24.36
N LEU A 427 -0.15 -23.74 23.13
CA LEU A 427 -0.95 -22.94 22.21
C LEU A 427 -2.26 -23.67 21.83
N ALA A 428 -2.22 -24.98 21.62
CA ALA A 428 -3.40 -25.77 21.33
C ALA A 428 -4.43 -25.74 22.47
N GLN A 429 -3.99 -25.70 23.73
CA GLN A 429 -4.89 -25.57 24.89
C GLN A 429 -5.65 -24.24 24.88
N TYR A 430 -5.03 -23.17 24.35
CA TYR A 430 -5.67 -21.87 24.13
C TYR A 430 -6.43 -21.76 22.81
N GLY A 431 -6.63 -22.89 22.10
CA GLY A 431 -7.34 -22.93 20.83
C GLY A 431 -6.56 -22.31 19.63
N ARG A 432 -5.23 -22.19 19.77
CA ARG A 432 -4.34 -21.70 18.72
C ARG A 432 -3.51 -22.84 18.14
N GLN A 433 -3.83 -23.27 16.93
CA GLN A 433 -2.97 -24.20 16.17
C GLN A 433 -1.80 -23.43 15.58
N ALA A 434 -0.58 -23.97 15.66
CA ALA A 434 0.62 -23.38 15.09
C ALA A 434 1.30 -24.34 14.11
N SER A 435 1.77 -23.81 12.99
CA SER A 435 2.68 -24.52 12.08
C SER A 435 4.10 -24.45 12.64
N VAL A 436 4.87 -25.55 12.51
CA VAL A 436 6.27 -25.60 12.94
C VAL A 436 7.18 -25.65 11.74
N LEU A 437 8.10 -24.72 11.67
CA LEU A 437 9.18 -24.67 10.68
C LEU A 437 10.51 -24.91 11.41
N ASP A 438 10.76 -26.18 11.77
CA ASP A 438 12.02 -26.60 12.34
C ASP A 438 13.10 -26.69 11.26
N GLY A 439 14.34 -26.30 11.60
CA GLY A 439 15.43 -26.22 10.66
C GLY A 439 15.78 -27.52 9.96
N ASP A 440 15.62 -28.67 10.61
CA ASP A 440 15.90 -29.98 10.01
C ASP A 440 14.78 -30.42 9.06
N VAL A 441 13.53 -30.21 9.46
CA VAL A 441 12.34 -30.50 8.62
C VAL A 441 12.35 -29.63 7.37
N VAL A 442 12.66 -28.34 7.54
CA VAL A 442 12.76 -27.39 6.42
C VAL A 442 13.87 -27.80 5.46
N ARG A 443 15.04 -28.23 5.96
CA ARG A 443 16.12 -28.69 5.08
C ARG A 443 15.75 -29.92 4.26
N THR A 444 14.89 -30.77 4.78
CA THR A 444 14.40 -31.96 4.05
C THR A 444 13.45 -31.59 2.93
N HIS A 445 12.49 -30.67 3.19
CA HIS A 445 11.37 -30.41 2.29
C HIS A 445 11.53 -29.15 1.45
N LEU A 446 12.10 -28.07 2.01
CA LEU A 446 12.12 -26.75 1.39
C LEU A 446 13.50 -26.35 0.88
N SER A 447 14.56 -26.81 1.56
CA SER A 447 15.93 -26.38 1.33
C SER A 447 16.88 -27.53 1.01
N LYS A 448 16.34 -28.63 0.46
CA LYS A 448 17.16 -29.76 -0.01
C LYS A 448 18.18 -29.28 -1.04
N GLY A 449 19.45 -29.61 -0.81
CA GLY A 449 20.57 -29.22 -1.68
C GLY A 449 21.32 -27.97 -1.23
N LEU A 450 20.83 -27.20 -0.26
CA LEU A 450 21.62 -26.13 0.37
C LEU A 450 22.67 -26.72 1.30
N GLY A 451 23.89 -26.18 1.22
CA GLY A 451 25.01 -26.46 2.11
C GLY A 451 24.95 -25.69 3.44
N PHE A 452 26.15 -25.38 3.98
CA PHE A 452 26.34 -24.64 5.24
C PHE A 452 27.15 -23.35 5.02
N SER A 453 27.38 -22.93 3.79
CA SER A 453 27.94 -21.59 3.52
C SER A 453 27.07 -20.50 4.09
N LYS A 454 27.62 -19.31 4.28
CA LYS A 454 26.84 -18.13 4.73
C LYS A 454 25.64 -17.88 3.79
N GLU A 455 25.89 -17.92 2.50
CA GLU A 455 24.88 -17.68 1.46
C GLU A 455 23.77 -18.73 1.51
N ASP A 456 24.12 -20.01 1.69
CA ASP A 456 23.15 -21.10 1.82
C ASP A 456 22.29 -20.96 3.09
N ARG A 457 22.91 -20.56 4.20
CA ARG A 457 22.19 -20.30 5.45
C ARG A 457 21.24 -19.13 5.32
N ASP A 458 21.67 -18.02 4.75
CA ASP A 458 20.82 -16.86 4.49
C ASP A 458 19.67 -17.22 3.56
N THR A 459 19.93 -17.97 2.50
CA THR A 459 18.92 -18.47 1.59
C THR A 459 17.90 -19.36 2.30
N ASN A 460 18.36 -20.27 3.18
CA ASN A 460 17.48 -21.12 3.98
C ASN A 460 16.58 -20.28 4.89
N ILE A 461 17.15 -19.29 5.60
CA ILE A 461 16.41 -18.41 6.49
C ILE A 461 15.38 -17.57 5.72
N ARG A 462 15.72 -17.03 4.54
CA ARG A 462 14.79 -16.31 3.67
C ARG A 462 13.62 -17.19 3.19
N ARG A 463 13.88 -18.45 2.85
CA ARG A 463 12.82 -19.41 2.48
C ARG A 463 11.87 -19.67 3.66
N ILE A 464 12.40 -19.89 4.86
CA ILE A 464 11.60 -20.02 6.08
C ILE A 464 10.77 -18.74 6.31
N GLY A 465 11.39 -17.58 6.19
CA GLY A 465 10.76 -16.28 6.36
C GLY A 465 9.62 -16.06 5.37
N PHE A 466 9.80 -16.39 4.10
CA PHE A 466 8.75 -16.30 3.09
C PHE A 466 7.55 -17.19 3.44
N VAL A 467 7.75 -18.46 3.75
CA VAL A 467 6.66 -19.36 4.16
C VAL A 467 5.98 -18.87 5.43
N THR A 468 6.75 -18.42 6.40
CA THR A 468 6.24 -17.79 7.63
C THR A 468 5.34 -16.60 7.32
N SER A 469 5.77 -15.69 6.43
CA SER A 469 5.01 -14.50 6.07
C SER A 469 3.66 -14.85 5.43
N GLU A 470 3.63 -15.86 4.56
CA GLU A 470 2.38 -16.33 3.92
C GLU A 470 1.41 -16.93 4.95
N ILE A 471 1.89 -17.77 5.86
CA ILE A 471 1.05 -18.35 6.92
C ILE A 471 0.49 -17.25 7.83
N VAL A 472 1.32 -16.30 8.25
CA VAL A 472 0.90 -15.18 9.13
C VAL A 472 -0.07 -14.24 8.41
N ARG A 473 0.10 -14.01 7.11
CA ARG A 473 -0.82 -13.22 6.30
C ARG A 473 -2.23 -13.82 6.29
N HIS A 474 -2.32 -15.14 6.26
CA HIS A 474 -3.57 -15.89 6.32
C HIS A 474 -4.02 -16.22 7.76
N HIS A 475 -3.59 -15.41 8.73
CA HIS A 475 -3.98 -15.50 10.14
C HIS A 475 -3.51 -16.76 10.88
N GLY A 476 -2.59 -17.55 10.30
CA GLY A 476 -1.96 -18.69 10.95
C GLY A 476 -0.91 -18.28 11.97
N ALA A 477 -0.72 -19.11 13.01
CA ALA A 477 0.40 -19.00 13.93
C ALA A 477 1.56 -19.89 13.46
N VAL A 478 2.80 -19.39 13.59
CA VAL A 478 4.01 -20.10 13.16
C VAL A 478 5.06 -20.08 14.26
N ILE A 479 5.70 -21.22 14.48
CA ILE A 479 6.89 -21.38 15.29
C ILE A 479 8.05 -21.72 14.35
N SER A 480 9.00 -20.82 14.19
CA SER A 480 10.22 -21.04 13.41
C SER A 480 11.39 -21.34 14.33
N ALA A 481 11.93 -22.57 14.28
CA ALA A 481 13.02 -23.02 15.13
C ALA A 481 14.30 -23.21 14.31
N ALA A 482 14.96 -22.10 13.95
CA ALA A 482 16.21 -22.09 13.19
C ALA A 482 17.30 -21.36 13.98
N ILE A 483 18.59 -21.59 13.64
CA ILE A 483 19.72 -20.88 14.28
C ILE A 483 19.63 -19.39 13.96
N SER A 484 19.38 -19.01 12.70
CA SER A 484 19.24 -17.63 12.22
C SER A 484 20.35 -16.70 12.74
N PRO A 485 21.62 -16.94 12.36
CA PRO A 485 22.77 -16.39 13.08
C PRO A 485 23.01 -14.90 12.84
N TYR A 486 22.56 -14.34 11.71
CA TYR A 486 22.90 -12.99 11.28
C TYR A 486 21.75 -12.00 11.52
N GLN A 487 22.08 -10.83 12.09
CA GLN A 487 21.08 -9.80 12.43
C GLN A 487 20.38 -9.27 11.17
N SER A 488 21.14 -8.97 10.11
CA SER A 488 20.59 -8.44 8.88
C SER A 488 19.50 -9.32 8.27
N THR A 489 19.70 -10.65 8.30
CA THR A 489 18.70 -11.60 7.78
C THR A 489 17.48 -11.67 8.70
N ARG A 490 17.66 -11.60 10.03
CA ARG A 490 16.54 -11.53 10.97
C ARG A 490 15.70 -10.28 10.77
N ASP A 491 16.33 -9.13 10.52
CA ASP A 491 15.66 -7.86 10.25
C ASP A 491 14.87 -7.90 8.93
N GLU A 492 15.46 -8.51 7.89
CA GLU A 492 14.76 -8.73 6.61
C GLU A 492 13.48 -9.55 6.81
N ILE A 493 13.55 -10.64 7.59
CA ILE A 493 12.38 -11.47 7.85
C ILE A 493 11.37 -10.77 8.74
N ARG A 494 11.79 -10.01 9.77
CA ARG A 494 10.91 -9.19 10.60
C ARG A 494 10.10 -8.21 9.75
N ASN A 495 10.74 -7.56 8.78
CA ASN A 495 10.07 -6.66 7.84
C ASN A 495 9.09 -7.41 6.92
N MET A 496 9.45 -8.60 6.44
CA MET A 496 8.62 -9.43 5.58
C MET A 496 7.34 -9.91 6.29
N VAL A 497 7.43 -10.32 7.55
CA VAL A 497 6.31 -10.80 8.37
C VAL A 497 5.47 -9.64 8.93
N GLY A 498 6.10 -8.51 9.18
CA GLY A 498 5.55 -7.34 9.87
C GLY A 498 5.90 -7.32 11.36
N SER A 499 6.55 -6.25 11.80
CA SER A 499 7.15 -6.12 13.13
C SER A 499 6.17 -6.37 14.29
N GLU A 500 4.89 -6.00 14.14
CA GLU A 500 3.87 -6.21 15.20
C GLU A 500 3.43 -7.69 15.35
N LYS A 501 3.77 -8.53 14.37
CA LYS A 501 3.38 -9.96 14.31
C LYS A 501 4.58 -10.90 14.45
N PHE A 502 5.79 -10.34 14.49
CA PHE A 502 7.05 -11.06 14.61
C PHE A 502 7.58 -10.95 16.03
N ILE A 503 7.68 -12.08 16.72
CA ILE A 503 8.15 -12.17 18.10
C ILE A 503 9.49 -12.90 18.08
N LEU A 504 10.58 -12.16 18.28
CA LEU A 504 11.94 -12.71 18.32
C LEU A 504 12.25 -13.28 19.69
N VAL A 505 12.50 -14.57 19.74
CA VAL A 505 12.85 -15.30 20.98
C VAL A 505 14.30 -15.75 20.89
N TYR A 506 15.16 -15.13 21.67
CA TYR A 506 16.56 -15.53 21.79
C TYR A 506 16.74 -16.61 22.86
N VAL A 507 17.14 -17.80 22.43
CA VAL A 507 17.51 -18.89 23.34
C VAL A 507 18.98 -18.78 23.67
N ASN A 508 19.29 -18.09 24.75
CA ASN A 508 20.62 -17.73 25.21
C ASN A 508 21.22 -18.86 26.08
N THR A 509 21.69 -19.91 25.42
CA THR A 509 22.39 -21.01 26.10
C THR A 509 23.89 -20.88 25.85
N PRO A 510 24.74 -20.91 26.89
CA PRO A 510 26.18 -20.85 26.74
C PRO A 510 26.72 -21.93 25.77
N LEU A 511 27.77 -21.58 25.00
CA LEU A 511 28.36 -22.49 24.00
C LEU A 511 28.80 -23.79 24.63
N GLU A 512 29.44 -23.74 25.80
CA GLU A 512 29.92 -24.89 26.55
C GLU A 512 28.79 -25.87 26.90
N GLU A 513 27.62 -25.33 27.23
CA GLU A 513 26.43 -26.14 27.53
C GLU A 513 25.86 -26.74 26.24
N CYS A 514 25.84 -25.99 25.12
CA CYS A 514 25.45 -26.53 23.83
C CYS A 514 26.36 -27.64 23.36
N GLU A 515 27.69 -27.50 23.53
CA GLU A 515 28.70 -28.53 23.26
C GLU A 515 28.54 -29.75 24.18
N ARG A 516 28.27 -29.55 25.48
CA ARG A 516 28.02 -30.64 26.43
C ARG A 516 26.80 -31.47 26.01
N ARG A 517 25.74 -30.82 25.52
CA ARG A 517 24.53 -31.49 25.06
C ARG A 517 24.76 -32.26 23.78
N ASP A 518 25.39 -31.66 22.80
CA ASP A 518 25.71 -32.11 21.44
C ASP A 518 24.83 -33.27 20.90
N THR A 519 23.53 -33.13 21.00
CA THR A 519 22.53 -34.18 20.72
C THR A 519 22.65 -34.79 19.32
N LYS A 520 23.28 -34.07 18.39
CA LYS A 520 23.46 -34.47 16.98
C LYS A 520 24.91 -34.81 16.63
N GLY A 521 25.83 -34.73 17.58
CA GLY A 521 27.27 -34.94 17.36
C GLY A 521 27.93 -33.93 16.43
N LEU A 522 27.28 -32.76 16.22
CA LEU A 522 27.78 -31.74 15.28
C LEU A 522 28.97 -30.96 15.85
N TYR A 523 28.96 -30.65 17.13
CA TYR A 523 30.08 -29.97 17.80
C TYR A 523 31.33 -30.86 17.81
N ALA A 524 31.17 -32.13 18.12
CA ALA A 524 32.26 -33.08 18.08
C ALA A 524 32.89 -33.17 16.68
N LYS A 525 32.08 -33.16 15.61
CA LYS A 525 32.59 -33.14 14.23
C LYS A 525 33.27 -31.83 13.88
N ALA A 526 32.70 -30.67 14.28
CA ALA A 526 33.32 -29.37 14.05
C ALA A 526 34.68 -29.25 14.75
N ARG A 527 34.79 -29.68 16.02
CA ARG A 527 36.03 -29.69 16.77
C ARG A 527 37.12 -30.60 16.16
N ARG A 528 36.72 -31.66 15.43
CA ARG A 528 37.65 -32.51 14.67
C ARG A 528 37.93 -32.00 13.24
N ASN A 529 37.47 -30.81 12.89
CA ASN A 529 37.54 -30.24 11.53
C ASN A 529 36.85 -31.08 10.43
N GLU A 530 35.96 -31.98 10.80
CA GLU A 530 35.13 -32.77 9.87
C GLU A 530 33.95 -31.96 9.31
N LEU A 531 33.56 -30.90 9.99
CA LEU A 531 32.49 -29.97 9.59
C LEU A 531 33.05 -28.54 9.68
N LYS A 532 33.06 -27.84 8.54
CA LYS A 532 33.51 -26.43 8.43
C LYS A 532 32.33 -25.48 8.38
N GLY A 533 32.55 -24.23 8.78
CA GLY A 533 31.55 -23.18 8.78
C GLY A 533 30.43 -23.45 9.80
N PHE A 534 30.76 -24.02 10.95
CA PHE A 534 29.79 -24.33 11.98
C PHE A 534 29.58 -23.16 12.92
N THR A 535 28.34 -22.68 13.00
CA THR A 535 27.95 -21.50 13.81
C THR A 535 28.31 -21.68 15.28
N GLY A 536 29.08 -20.76 15.82
CA GLY A 536 29.57 -20.76 17.21
C GLY A 536 30.95 -21.41 17.40
N ILE A 537 31.52 -22.07 16.36
CA ILE A 537 32.87 -22.63 16.41
C ILE A 537 33.80 -21.89 15.46
N ASP A 538 33.60 -22.01 14.15
CA ASP A 538 34.39 -21.38 13.09
C ASP A 538 33.61 -20.39 12.25
N ASP A 539 32.32 -20.22 12.53
CA ASP A 539 31.45 -19.18 11.96
C ASP A 539 30.75 -18.39 13.08
N PRO A 540 30.62 -17.06 12.94
CA PRO A 540 30.06 -16.23 14.00
C PRO A 540 28.54 -16.44 14.19
N TYR A 541 28.10 -16.23 15.43
CA TYR A 541 26.71 -16.05 15.80
C TYR A 541 26.51 -14.62 16.34
N GLU A 542 25.69 -13.85 15.70
CA GLU A 542 25.36 -12.49 16.11
C GLU A 542 24.15 -12.54 17.08
N ALA A 543 24.41 -12.42 18.38
CA ALA A 543 23.38 -12.39 19.39
C ALA A 543 22.45 -11.17 19.19
N PRO A 544 21.12 -11.34 19.15
CA PRO A 544 20.21 -10.20 18.98
C PRO A 544 20.22 -9.30 20.21
N THR A 545 20.23 -7.98 19.96
CA THR A 545 20.10 -6.94 21.00
C THR A 545 18.67 -6.45 21.12
N ASP A 546 17.79 -6.85 20.22
CA ASP A 546 16.40 -6.41 20.05
C ASP A 546 15.38 -7.55 20.18
N ALA A 547 15.77 -8.64 20.89
CA ALA A 547 14.88 -9.76 21.12
C ALA A 547 13.69 -9.36 22.02
N ASP A 548 12.49 -9.78 21.65
CA ASP A 548 11.27 -9.59 22.46
C ASP A 548 11.34 -10.41 23.76
N LEU A 549 11.95 -11.59 23.69
CA LEU A 549 12.19 -12.47 24.84
C LEU A 549 13.61 -13.07 24.78
N VAL A 550 14.27 -13.10 25.93
CA VAL A 550 15.52 -13.83 26.15
C VAL A 550 15.25 -14.97 27.11
N LEU A 551 15.56 -16.20 26.69
CA LEU A 551 15.31 -17.43 27.43
C LEU A 551 16.61 -18.13 27.77
N GLU A 552 16.75 -18.54 29.03
CA GLU A 552 17.87 -19.32 29.54
C GLU A 552 17.45 -20.78 29.69
N THR A 553 18.24 -21.73 29.21
CA THR A 553 17.87 -23.15 29.24
C THR A 553 18.80 -24.02 30.13
N SER A 554 19.87 -23.45 30.69
CA SER A 554 20.78 -24.21 31.54
C SER A 554 20.14 -24.65 32.86
N ASN A 555 19.29 -23.79 33.45
CA ASN A 555 18.64 -24.02 34.74
C ASN A 555 17.14 -23.79 34.70
N CYS A 556 16.52 -23.70 33.52
CA CYS A 556 15.10 -23.46 33.33
C CYS A 556 14.49 -24.56 32.45
N PRO A 557 13.45 -25.27 32.92
CA PRO A 557 12.83 -26.32 32.14
C PRO A 557 12.09 -25.76 30.93
N PRO A 558 11.93 -26.56 29.85
CA PRO A 558 11.26 -26.13 28.62
C PRO A 558 9.83 -25.61 28.85
N GLU A 559 9.11 -26.20 29.79
CA GLU A 559 7.72 -25.84 30.14
C GLU A 559 7.62 -24.42 30.70
N GLU A 560 8.58 -24.02 31.52
CA GLU A 560 8.63 -22.68 32.11
C GLU A 560 8.97 -21.65 31.02
N ASN A 561 9.95 -21.96 30.17
CA ASN A 561 10.30 -21.10 29.03
C ASN A 561 9.13 -20.98 28.04
N ALA A 562 8.39 -22.05 27.73
CA ALA A 562 7.23 -22.02 26.88
C ALA A 562 6.08 -21.18 27.50
N ARG A 563 5.87 -21.25 28.83
CA ARG A 563 4.88 -20.40 29.53
C ARG A 563 5.23 -18.92 29.41
N ARG A 564 6.49 -18.54 29.57
CA ARG A 564 6.93 -17.14 29.37
C ARG A 564 6.58 -16.61 27.99
N ILE A 565 6.66 -17.46 26.95
CA ILE A 565 6.24 -17.08 25.59
C ILE A 565 4.72 -16.92 25.53
N VAL A 566 3.97 -17.83 26.14
CA VAL A 566 2.49 -17.74 26.19
C VAL A 566 2.05 -16.49 26.94
N ASP A 567 2.67 -16.16 28.07
CA ASP A 567 2.37 -14.95 28.83
C ASP A 567 2.61 -13.68 27.99
N HIS A 568 3.71 -13.65 27.25
CA HIS A 568 3.99 -12.57 26.31
C HIS A 568 2.95 -12.46 25.19
N LEU A 569 2.48 -13.58 24.66
CA LEU A 569 1.42 -13.61 23.64
C LEU A 569 0.07 -13.13 24.21
N ILE A 570 -0.23 -13.41 25.47
CA ILE A 570 -1.39 -12.90 26.19
C ILE A 570 -1.27 -11.38 26.35
N GLU A 571 -0.13 -10.89 26.81
CA GLU A 571 0.15 -9.46 26.97
C GLU A 571 0.00 -8.71 25.62
N LYS A 572 0.53 -9.28 24.55
CA LYS A 572 0.39 -8.74 23.19
C LYS A 572 -1.03 -8.90 22.62
N GLY A 573 -1.92 -9.66 23.25
CA GLY A 573 -3.31 -9.87 22.85
C GLY A 573 -3.53 -10.90 21.72
N PHE A 574 -2.54 -11.73 21.41
CA PHE A 574 -2.66 -12.83 20.44
C PHE A 574 -3.35 -14.07 21.01
N ILE A 575 -3.41 -14.16 22.33
CA ILE A 575 -4.07 -15.24 23.07
C ILE A 575 -5.04 -14.64 24.09
N ASP A 576 -6.21 -15.24 24.21
CA ASP A 576 -7.19 -14.90 25.25
C ASP A 576 -6.89 -15.73 26.51
N PRO A 577 -6.57 -15.10 27.66
CA PRO A 577 -6.24 -15.83 28.88
C PRO A 577 -7.39 -16.70 29.43
N THR A 578 -8.63 -16.39 29.05
CA THR A 578 -9.82 -17.13 29.53
C THR A 578 -10.09 -18.42 28.73
N GLY A 579 -9.35 -18.70 27.67
CA GLY A 579 -9.61 -19.84 26.80
C GLY A 579 -10.94 -19.76 26.03
N ALA A 580 -11.67 -18.65 26.12
CA ALA A 580 -13.02 -18.45 25.59
C ALA A 580 -13.12 -18.41 24.05
N GLY A 581 -12.05 -18.73 23.32
CA GLY A 581 -12.08 -18.85 21.87
C GLY A 581 -12.99 -19.96 21.34
N ARG A 582 -13.52 -20.83 22.19
CA ARG A 582 -14.40 -21.95 21.80
C ARG A 582 -15.88 -21.60 21.66
N GLU A 583 -16.40 -20.59 22.36
CA GLU A 583 -17.85 -20.36 22.41
C GLU A 583 -18.39 -19.48 21.26
N THR A 584 -17.58 -18.65 20.61
CA THR A 584 -18.07 -17.74 19.55
C THR A 584 -18.12 -18.35 18.15
N LEU A 585 -17.55 -19.52 17.90
CA LEU A 585 -17.70 -20.24 16.62
C LEU A 585 -19.11 -20.81 16.41
N ASN A 586 -19.84 -21.10 17.51
CA ASN A 586 -21.20 -21.64 17.44
C ASN A 586 -22.28 -20.55 17.30
N ALA A 587 -22.00 -19.30 17.68
CA ALA A 587 -22.99 -18.23 17.61
C ALA A 587 -23.12 -17.59 16.20
N THR A 588 -22.07 -17.69 15.37
CA THR A 588 -22.11 -17.18 13.98
C THR A 588 -22.50 -18.23 12.94
N ALA A 589 -22.38 -19.53 13.26
CA ALA A 589 -22.82 -20.61 12.37
C ALA A 589 -24.33 -20.88 12.44
N GLY A 590 -25.02 -20.43 13.49
CA GLY A 590 -26.48 -20.58 13.67
C GLY A 590 -27.34 -19.52 12.99
N ALA A 591 -26.73 -18.50 12.36
CA ALA A 591 -27.45 -17.39 11.70
C ALA A 591 -27.34 -17.42 10.15
N LEU A 592 -26.81 -18.51 9.58
CA LEU A 592 -26.61 -18.67 8.12
C LEU A 592 -27.21 -19.98 7.58
N PHE A 593 -28.31 -20.48 8.20
CA PHE A 593 -29.20 -21.46 7.58
C PHE A 593 -30.64 -20.96 7.64
#